data_b224fd27a65c540397a02e1ecad1d005
#
_entry.id   b224fd27a65c540397a02e1ecad1d005
#
_cell.length_a   1.000
_cell.length_b   1.000
_cell.length_c   1.000
_cell.angle_alpha   90.00
_cell.angle_beta   90.00
_cell.angle_gamma   90.00
#
_symmetry.space_group_name_H-M   'P 1'
#
loop_
_entity.id
_entity.type
_entity.pdbx_description
1 polymer ?
#
loop_
_entity_poly.entity_id
_entity_poly.type
_entity_poly.pdbx_seq_one_letter_code
_entity_poly.pdbx_strand_id
1 'polypeptide(L)'
;MDDEKAIRELYATWHRATAAGDLATVLGLMSDDVIFLTPGAQPFGKKAFADLNESLAKKIRIESRFEFGEIAIHGDWAHVWSRLWVTMVPLKGGAATHRSGHTLSILRKEGGKWVLVRDANLLAPDPHPQ
;
A
#
# COMPACT_ATOMS: atom_id res chain seq x y z
N MET A 1 4.30 1.41 -24.40
CA MET A 1 4.50 1.90 -23.02
C MET A 1 5.03 0.77 -22.16
N ASP A 2 5.98 1.07 -21.32
CA ASP A 2 6.61 0.07 -20.45
C ASP A 2 5.70 -0.19 -19.24
N ASP A 3 5.11 -1.38 -19.19
CA ASP A 3 4.20 -1.76 -18.10
C ASP A 3 4.94 -1.88 -16.76
N GLU A 4 6.16 -2.37 -16.75
CA GLU A 4 6.93 -2.45 -15.51
C GLU A 4 7.18 -1.06 -14.94
N LYS A 5 7.54 -0.10 -15.78
CA LYS A 5 7.75 1.28 -15.36
C LYS A 5 6.47 1.89 -14.78
N ALA A 6 5.33 1.64 -15.43
CA ALA A 6 4.05 2.14 -14.95
C ALA A 6 3.70 1.56 -13.57
N ILE A 7 3.99 0.28 -13.33
CA ILE A 7 3.76 -0.35 -12.04
C ILE A 7 4.69 0.24 -10.98
N ARG A 8 5.97 0.45 -11.30
CA ARG A 8 6.90 1.08 -10.37
C ARG A 8 6.45 2.49 -9.99
N GLU A 9 5.94 3.24 -10.95
CA GLU A 9 5.41 4.59 -10.70
C GLU A 9 4.16 4.56 -9.82
N LEU A 10 3.30 3.54 -10.00
CA LEU A 10 2.13 3.37 -9.15
C LEU A 10 2.54 3.22 -7.68
N TYR A 11 3.54 2.38 -7.40
CA TYR A 11 4.02 2.18 -6.04
C TYR A 11 4.68 3.45 -5.47
N ALA A 12 5.47 4.15 -6.27
CA ALA A 12 6.09 5.40 -5.83
C ALA A 12 5.04 6.45 -5.49
N THR A 13 4.00 6.55 -6.32
CA THR A 13 2.87 7.47 -6.07
C THR A 13 2.13 7.09 -4.81
N TRP A 14 1.87 5.79 -4.61
CA TRP A 14 1.18 5.29 -3.43
C TRP A 14 1.91 5.70 -2.15
N HIS A 15 3.21 5.44 -2.09
CA HIS A 15 4.01 5.76 -0.89
C HIS A 15 4.10 7.27 -0.66
N ARG A 16 4.31 8.04 -1.72
CA ARG A 16 4.38 9.50 -1.60
C ARG A 16 3.05 10.09 -1.14
N ALA A 17 1.94 9.65 -1.73
CA ALA A 17 0.62 10.16 -1.37
C ALA A 17 0.23 9.75 0.04
N THR A 18 0.58 8.54 0.46
CA THR A 18 0.33 8.08 1.84
C THR A 18 1.08 8.95 2.83
N ALA A 19 2.35 9.24 2.58
CA ALA A 19 3.15 10.09 3.46
C ALA A 19 2.60 11.52 3.54
N ALA A 20 2.03 12.00 2.44
CA ALA A 20 1.44 13.35 2.38
C ALA A 20 0.01 13.41 2.93
N GLY A 21 -0.59 12.28 3.28
CA GLY A 21 -1.99 12.24 3.70
C GLY A 21 -2.97 12.48 2.55
N ASP A 22 -2.54 12.27 1.32
CA ASP A 22 -3.36 12.50 0.11
C ASP A 22 -4.16 11.24 -0.21
N LEU A 23 -5.23 11.03 0.53
CA LEU A 23 -6.06 9.83 0.39
C LEU A 23 -6.72 9.74 -0.98
N ALA A 24 -7.13 10.87 -1.55
CA ALA A 24 -7.78 10.87 -2.86
C ALA A 24 -6.89 10.27 -3.94
N THR A 25 -5.60 10.62 -3.95
CA THR A 25 -4.64 10.05 -4.89
C THR A 25 -4.47 8.55 -4.66
N VAL A 26 -4.35 8.13 -3.40
CA VAL A 26 -4.22 6.70 -3.07
C VAL A 26 -5.42 5.91 -3.57
N LEU A 27 -6.63 6.40 -3.32
CA LEU A 27 -7.86 5.72 -3.78
C LEU A 27 -7.94 5.62 -5.30
N GLY A 28 -7.39 6.59 -6.01
CA GLY A 28 -7.36 6.57 -7.47
C GLY A 28 -6.45 5.50 -8.06
N LEU A 29 -5.59 4.88 -7.25
CA LEU A 29 -4.70 3.80 -7.69
C LEU A 29 -5.34 2.41 -7.56
N MET A 30 -6.56 2.33 -7.05
CA MET A 30 -7.24 1.08 -6.73
C MET A 30 -8.46 0.88 -7.60
N SER A 31 -8.74 -0.39 -7.93
CA SER A 31 -10.01 -0.73 -8.57
C SER A 31 -11.16 -0.58 -7.57
N ASP A 32 -12.38 -0.48 -8.09
CA ASP A 32 -13.56 -0.39 -7.21
C ASP A 32 -13.80 -1.67 -6.41
N ASP A 33 -13.33 -2.80 -6.94
CA ASP A 33 -13.50 -4.11 -6.30
C ASP A 33 -12.25 -4.57 -5.54
N VAL A 34 -11.36 -3.65 -5.19
CA VAL A 34 -10.14 -3.99 -4.45
C VAL A 34 -10.45 -4.67 -3.12
N ILE A 35 -9.64 -5.67 -2.76
CA ILE A 35 -9.74 -6.36 -1.48
C ILE A 35 -8.38 -6.32 -0.80
N PHE A 36 -8.38 -5.98 0.48
CA PHE A 36 -7.20 -5.97 1.33
C PHE A 36 -7.24 -7.13 2.31
N LEU A 37 -6.11 -7.82 2.45
CA LEU A 37 -5.93 -8.91 3.39
C LEU A 37 -4.81 -8.51 4.35
N THR A 38 -5.17 -8.35 5.62
CA THR A 38 -4.20 -7.95 6.65
C THR A 38 -4.27 -8.91 7.82
N PRO A 39 -3.15 -9.08 8.57
CA PRO A 39 -3.11 -10.02 9.68
C PRO A 39 -4.16 -9.67 10.75
N GLY A 40 -4.91 -10.67 11.18
CA GLY A 40 -5.87 -10.54 12.26
C GLY A 40 -7.16 -9.83 11.92
N ALA A 41 -7.38 -9.45 10.66
CA ALA A 41 -8.59 -8.76 10.24
C ALA A 41 -9.32 -9.54 9.15
N GLN A 42 -10.62 -9.30 9.05
CA GLN A 42 -11.41 -9.82 7.93
C GLN A 42 -11.02 -9.06 6.66
N PRO A 43 -11.17 -9.69 5.48
CA PRO A 43 -10.95 -8.96 4.23
C PRO A 43 -11.83 -7.72 4.16
N PHE A 44 -11.29 -6.64 3.60
CA PHE A 44 -12.07 -5.40 3.49
C PHE A 44 -11.80 -4.72 2.14
N GLY A 45 -12.76 -3.90 1.72
CA GLY A 45 -12.73 -3.26 0.41
C GLY A 45 -12.34 -1.79 0.47
N LYS A 46 -12.60 -1.10 -0.64
CA LYS A 46 -12.15 0.27 -0.85
C LYS A 46 -12.73 1.26 0.16
N LYS A 47 -14.04 1.15 0.45
CA LYS A 47 -14.69 2.08 1.39
C LYS A 47 -14.11 1.95 2.80
N ALA A 48 -13.94 0.73 3.28
CA ALA A 48 -13.35 0.50 4.60
C ALA A 48 -11.91 0.98 4.64
N PHE A 49 -11.15 0.79 3.56
CA PHE A 49 -9.79 1.32 3.45
C PHE A 49 -9.80 2.84 3.59
N ALA A 50 -10.71 3.51 2.86
CA ALA A 50 -10.81 4.98 2.91
C ALA A 50 -11.16 5.47 4.31
N ASP A 51 -12.14 4.85 4.96
CA ASP A 51 -12.58 5.24 6.30
C ASP A 51 -11.46 5.05 7.33
N LEU A 52 -10.75 3.92 7.25
CA LEU A 52 -9.64 3.62 8.15
C LEU A 52 -8.50 4.63 7.98
N ASN A 53 -8.12 4.92 6.76
CA ASN A 53 -6.99 5.81 6.50
C ASN A 53 -7.34 7.27 6.81
N GLU A 54 -8.58 7.68 6.58
CA GLU A 54 -9.03 9.01 6.97
C GLU A 54 -8.94 9.19 8.49
N SER A 55 -9.39 8.18 9.24
CA SER A 55 -9.31 8.20 10.69
C SER A 55 -7.85 8.21 11.19
N LEU A 56 -7.00 7.38 10.58
CA LEU A 56 -5.58 7.31 10.97
C LEU A 56 -4.84 8.61 10.69
N ALA A 57 -5.12 9.27 9.58
CA ALA A 57 -4.43 10.50 9.19
C ALA A 57 -4.61 11.63 10.21
N LYS A 58 -5.68 11.55 11.02
CA LYS A 58 -5.93 12.52 12.08
C LYS A 58 -5.09 12.26 13.33
N LYS A 59 -4.48 11.10 13.45
CA LYS A 59 -3.79 10.64 14.65
C LYS A 59 -2.30 10.40 14.45
N ILE A 60 -1.90 9.97 13.24
CA ILE A 60 -0.53 9.56 12.96
C ILE A 60 -0.07 10.08 11.61
N ARG A 61 1.25 10.19 11.48
CA ARG A 61 1.93 10.36 10.19
C ARG A 61 2.56 9.01 9.85
N ILE A 62 2.44 8.59 8.61
CA ILE A 62 3.00 7.34 8.12
C ILE A 62 4.23 7.63 7.28
N GLU A 63 5.34 7.01 7.65
CA GLU A 63 6.57 7.01 6.86
C GLU A 63 6.84 5.58 6.44
N SER A 64 7.18 5.37 5.18
CA SER A 64 7.39 4.02 4.70
C SER A 64 8.55 3.95 3.72
N ARG A 65 9.12 2.75 3.63
CA ARG A 65 10.16 2.41 2.67
C ARG A 65 9.83 1.03 2.12
N PHE A 66 10.12 0.80 0.85
CA PHE A 66 9.87 -0.51 0.25
C PHE A 66 10.98 -0.88 -0.72
N GLU A 67 11.12 -2.18 -0.95
CA GLU A 67 12.02 -2.74 -1.94
C GLU A 67 11.25 -3.79 -2.73
N PHE A 68 11.29 -3.69 -4.07
CA PHE A 68 10.67 -4.69 -4.91
C PHE A 68 11.43 -6.00 -4.83
N GLY A 69 10.70 -7.10 -4.63
CA GLY A 69 11.24 -8.43 -4.80
C GLY A 69 11.03 -8.92 -6.22
N GLU A 70 9.81 -8.75 -6.74
CA GLU A 70 9.47 -9.21 -8.09
C GLU A 70 8.29 -8.41 -8.62
N ILE A 71 8.37 -8.08 -9.91
CA ILE A 71 7.24 -7.58 -10.69
C ILE A 71 7.08 -8.54 -11.86
N ALA A 72 5.94 -9.25 -11.90
CA ALA A 72 5.68 -10.22 -12.96
C ALA A 72 4.39 -9.84 -13.68
N ILE A 73 4.47 -9.68 -14.99
CA ILE A 73 3.38 -9.17 -15.82
C ILE A 73 2.85 -10.30 -16.70
N HIS A 74 1.53 -10.49 -16.68
CA HIS A 74 0.84 -11.56 -17.38
C HIS A 74 -0.32 -10.94 -18.19
N GLY A 75 0.00 -10.37 -19.37
CA GLY A 75 -1.01 -9.66 -20.16
C GLY A 75 -1.51 -8.42 -19.42
N ASP A 76 -2.82 -8.38 -19.14
CA ASP A 76 -3.44 -7.26 -18.43
C ASP A 76 -3.44 -7.44 -16.90
N TRP A 77 -2.73 -8.44 -16.40
CA TRP A 77 -2.61 -8.71 -14.97
C TRP A 77 -1.14 -8.70 -14.58
N ALA A 78 -0.89 -8.41 -13.31
CA ALA A 78 0.46 -8.48 -12.76
C ALA A 78 0.39 -8.89 -11.31
N HIS A 79 1.45 -9.55 -10.82
CA HIS A 79 1.63 -9.69 -9.40
C HIS A 79 2.97 -9.06 -9.01
N VAL A 80 2.99 -8.51 -7.80
CA VAL A 80 4.16 -7.81 -7.28
C VAL A 80 4.34 -8.24 -5.83
N TRP A 81 5.54 -8.69 -5.46
CA TRP A 81 5.83 -8.83 -4.04
C TRP A 81 6.99 -7.91 -3.68
N SER A 82 6.95 -7.41 -2.47
CA SER A 82 7.94 -6.45 -1.98
C SER A 82 8.17 -6.64 -0.50
N ARG A 83 9.22 -6.04 -0.01
CA ARG A 83 9.46 -5.87 1.43
C ARG A 83 9.09 -4.44 1.81
N LEU A 84 8.34 -4.30 2.89
CA LEU A 84 7.81 -3.00 3.32
C LEU A 84 8.20 -2.74 4.78
N TRP A 85 8.65 -1.52 5.06
CA TRP A 85 8.91 -1.02 6.41
C TRP A 85 8.04 0.20 6.63
N VAL A 86 7.29 0.21 7.73
CA VAL A 86 6.36 1.30 8.05
C VAL A 86 6.67 1.82 9.44
N THR A 87 6.78 3.14 9.55
CA THR A 87 6.88 3.83 10.83
C THR A 87 5.64 4.69 11.00
N MET A 88 4.97 4.51 12.13
CA MET A 88 3.79 5.31 12.48
C MET A 88 4.17 6.27 13.59
N VAL A 89 4.08 7.58 13.29
CA VAL A 89 4.50 8.64 14.21
C VAL A 89 3.25 9.35 14.74
N PRO A 90 2.98 9.27 16.06
CA PRO A 90 1.82 9.98 16.63
C PRO A 90 1.96 11.50 16.45
N LEU A 91 0.88 12.13 15.97
CA LEU A 91 0.89 13.58 15.75
C LEU A 91 0.97 14.38 17.05
N LYS A 92 0.47 13.82 18.15
CA LYS A 92 0.46 14.48 19.46
C LYS A 92 1.70 14.14 20.30
N GLY A 93 2.69 13.52 19.71
CA GLY A 93 3.87 13.09 20.43
C GLY A 93 3.73 11.69 21.01
N GLY A 94 4.80 11.14 21.51
CA GLY A 94 4.88 9.79 21.98
C GLY A 94 5.79 8.94 21.08
N ALA A 95 5.97 7.68 21.45
CA ALA A 95 6.89 6.80 20.75
C ALA A 95 6.32 6.39 19.40
N ALA A 96 7.18 6.41 18.39
CA ALA A 96 6.84 5.85 17.08
C ALA A 96 6.77 4.33 17.17
N THR A 97 5.91 3.71 16.36
CA THR A 97 5.83 2.28 16.23
C THR A 97 6.31 1.86 14.85
N HIS A 98 6.90 0.67 14.77
CA HIS A 98 7.52 0.18 13.54
C HIS A 98 6.96 -1.19 13.20
N ARG A 99 6.65 -1.38 11.92
CA ARG A 99 6.20 -2.67 11.40
C ARG A 99 6.96 -2.97 10.12
N SER A 100 7.18 -4.23 9.86
CA SER A 100 7.81 -4.65 8.60
C SER A 100 7.30 -6.01 8.18
N GLY A 101 7.47 -6.31 6.90
CA GLY A 101 7.08 -7.60 6.35
C GLY A 101 7.03 -7.58 4.84
N HIS A 102 6.66 -8.71 4.29
CA HIS A 102 6.47 -8.83 2.85
C HIS A 102 5.04 -8.48 2.47
N THR A 103 4.86 -8.01 1.26
CA THR A 103 3.53 -7.75 0.69
C THR A 103 3.42 -8.48 -0.63
N LEU A 104 2.20 -8.87 -0.98
CA LEU A 104 1.87 -9.44 -2.28
C LEU A 104 0.66 -8.72 -2.83
N SER A 105 0.80 -8.12 -4.00
CA SER A 105 -0.26 -7.37 -4.63
C SER A 105 -0.58 -7.96 -6.00
N ILE A 106 -1.86 -7.91 -6.38
CA ILE A 106 -2.31 -8.23 -7.72
C ILE A 106 -2.86 -6.97 -8.35
N LEU A 107 -2.39 -6.68 -9.56
CA LEU A 107 -2.80 -5.51 -10.33
C LEU A 107 -3.47 -5.94 -11.62
N ARG A 108 -4.34 -5.07 -12.13
CA ARG A 108 -5.05 -5.27 -13.39
C ARG A 108 -4.98 -3.99 -14.21
N LYS A 109 -4.88 -4.13 -15.52
CA LYS A 109 -4.87 -2.99 -16.42
C LYS A 109 -6.31 -2.70 -16.84
N GLU A 110 -6.80 -1.53 -16.50
CA GLU A 110 -8.16 -1.07 -16.82
C GLU A 110 -8.07 0.22 -17.62
N GLY A 111 -8.59 0.20 -18.83
CA GLY A 111 -8.56 1.37 -19.70
C GLY A 111 -7.14 1.90 -19.93
N GLY A 112 -6.17 1.02 -20.06
CA GLY A 112 -4.79 1.39 -20.27
C GLY A 112 -4.02 1.79 -19.02
N LYS A 113 -4.67 1.73 -17.85
CA LYS A 113 -4.08 2.14 -16.57
C LYS A 113 -4.01 0.96 -15.61
N TRP A 114 -2.85 0.76 -15.00
CA TRP A 114 -2.71 -0.27 -13.97
C TRP A 114 -3.37 0.18 -12.66
N VAL A 115 -4.13 -0.71 -12.04
CA VAL A 115 -4.78 -0.48 -10.74
C VAL A 115 -4.58 -1.66 -9.82
N LEU A 116 -4.56 -1.39 -8.53
CA LEU A 116 -4.48 -2.41 -7.49
C LEU A 116 -5.82 -3.11 -7.34
N VAL A 117 -5.81 -4.44 -7.36
CA VAL A 117 -7.03 -5.25 -7.24
C VAL A 117 -7.05 -6.04 -5.94
N ARG A 118 -5.90 -6.58 -5.55
CA ARG A 118 -5.74 -7.33 -4.29
C ARG A 118 -4.45 -6.91 -3.64
N ASP A 119 -4.46 -6.78 -2.34
CA ASP A 119 -3.26 -6.46 -1.59
C ASP A 119 -3.24 -7.27 -0.30
N ALA A 120 -2.23 -8.10 -0.14
CA ALA A 120 -2.00 -8.84 1.09
C ALA A 120 -0.70 -8.34 1.71
N ASN A 121 -0.73 -7.99 3.01
CA ASN A 121 0.50 -7.63 3.68
C ASN A 121 0.71 -8.54 4.89
N LEU A 122 1.96 -8.85 5.13
CA LEU A 122 2.39 -9.68 6.25
C LEU A 122 3.14 -8.82 7.27
N LEU A 123 2.74 -7.55 7.39
CA LEU A 123 3.36 -6.63 8.33
C LEU A 123 3.17 -7.09 9.76
N ALA A 124 4.24 -7.10 10.51
CA ALA A 124 4.26 -7.46 11.92
C ALA A 124 5.07 -6.43 12.68
N PRO A 125 4.87 -6.32 14.01
CA PRO A 125 5.69 -5.41 14.80
C PRO A 125 7.17 -5.69 14.58
N ASP A 126 7.95 -4.64 14.40
CA ASP A 126 9.39 -4.73 14.16
C ASP A 126 10.14 -4.08 15.33
N PRO A 127 10.67 -4.88 16.27
CA PRO A 127 11.40 -4.31 17.40
C PRO A 127 12.79 -3.80 17.02
N HIS A 128 13.29 -4.13 15.82
CA HIS A 128 14.60 -3.71 15.34
C HIS A 128 14.44 -2.98 13.99
N PRO A 129 13.84 -1.77 14.01
CA PRO A 129 13.62 -1.03 12.77
C PRO A 129 14.92 -0.61 12.11
N GLN A 130 14.90 -0.51 10.78
CA GLN A 130 16.06 -0.13 9.98
C GLN A 130 15.96 1.30 9.48
#